data_7cb65113bb697b55b2429c9cf93f6cd0
#
_entry.id   7cb65113bb697b55b2429c9cf93f6cd0
#
_cell.length_a   1.000
_cell.length_b   1.000
_cell.length_c   1.000
_cell.angle_alpha   90.00
_cell.angle_beta   90.00
_cell.angle_gamma   90.00
#
_symmetry.space_group_name_H-M   'P 1'
#
loop_
_entity.id
_entity.type
_entity.pdbx_description
1 polymer ?
#
loop_
_entity_poly.entity_id
_entity_poly.type
_entity_poly.pdbx_seq_one_letter_code
_entity_poly.pdbx_strand_id
1 'polypeptide(L)'
;MASICARRGPTLQWVRSEETASDINEKHRNSRYLGNDVVLSDTLRATTDFAEAANSADVVVMGVPSHGFRGVLAELAKELRPWVPVVSLVKGLEQGTNMRMSQIIEEVLPGHPAGILAGPNIAREVGEGYAAAAVLAMPDQHLATRLSGLFRTRRFRVYTTDDVIGVEMAGALKNVYAISVGMGYSLGIGENTRALVIARALREMTKLGVALGGNPETFPGLAGLGDLIVTCTSQRSRNRHVGEQLGAGKPIDEIISSMNQVAEGVKAASVIMEFANEFGLNMPIAREVDAVINHGSTVEEAYRGLIAEVPGHEVHGSGF
;
A
#
# COMPACT_ATOMS: atom_id res chain seq x y z
N MET A 1 -2.25 -11.81 5.67
CA MET A 1 -3.65 -12.09 5.23
C MET A 1 -3.93 -13.58 5.11
N ALA A 2 -3.13 -14.39 4.43
CA ALA A 2 -3.39 -15.83 4.28
C ALA A 2 -3.72 -16.55 5.60
N SER A 3 -2.94 -16.29 6.67
CA SER A 3 -3.23 -16.85 8.01
C SER A 3 -4.57 -16.39 8.61
N ILE A 4 -5.06 -15.21 8.25
CA ILE A 4 -6.40 -14.75 8.65
C ILE A 4 -7.47 -15.53 7.88
N CYS A 5 -7.32 -15.63 6.56
CA CYS A 5 -8.25 -16.37 5.71
C CYS A 5 -8.34 -17.85 6.13
N ALA A 6 -7.20 -18.46 6.45
CA ALA A 6 -7.11 -19.84 6.88
C ALA A 6 -7.91 -20.17 8.17
N ARG A 7 -8.15 -19.17 9.01
CA ARG A 7 -9.05 -19.31 10.19
C ARG A 7 -10.54 -19.28 9.82
N ARG A 8 -10.86 -18.99 8.57
CA ARG A 8 -12.25 -18.84 8.08
C ARG A 8 -12.64 -19.90 7.06
N GLY A 9 -11.66 -20.45 6.36
CA GLY A 9 -11.88 -21.49 5.36
C GLY A 9 -10.56 -22.01 4.79
N PRO A 10 -10.61 -23.05 3.95
CA PRO A 10 -9.44 -23.62 3.30
C PRO A 10 -8.66 -22.51 2.58
N THR A 11 -7.36 -22.42 2.86
CA THR A 11 -6.50 -21.39 2.29
C THR A 11 -5.18 -21.99 1.87
N LEU A 12 -4.85 -21.85 0.59
CA LEU A 12 -3.60 -22.28 -0.01
C LEU A 12 -2.80 -21.04 -0.41
N GLN A 13 -1.58 -20.90 0.09
CA GLN A 13 -0.70 -19.80 -0.23
C GLN A 13 0.37 -20.25 -1.22
N TRP A 14 0.34 -19.70 -2.42
CA TRP A 14 1.48 -19.88 -3.31
C TRP A 14 2.68 -19.07 -2.82
N VAL A 15 3.85 -19.72 -2.84
CA VAL A 15 5.15 -19.12 -2.49
C VAL A 15 6.21 -19.54 -3.49
N ARG A 16 7.24 -18.72 -3.68
CA ARG A 16 8.28 -18.94 -4.70
C ARG A 16 9.36 -19.95 -4.31
N SER A 17 9.49 -20.29 -3.04
CA SER A 17 10.55 -21.19 -2.56
C SER A 17 10.01 -22.29 -1.66
N GLU A 18 10.57 -23.49 -1.83
CA GLU A 18 10.29 -24.66 -0.98
C GLU A 18 10.61 -24.39 0.49
N GLU A 19 11.65 -23.61 0.76
CA GLU A 19 12.01 -23.22 2.12
C GLU A 19 10.84 -22.48 2.81
N THR A 20 10.22 -21.52 2.10
CA THR A 20 9.06 -20.79 2.64
C THR A 20 7.84 -21.69 2.77
N ALA A 21 7.61 -22.61 1.83
CA ALA A 21 6.52 -23.57 1.90
C ALA A 21 6.67 -24.49 3.11
N SER A 22 7.86 -25.08 3.33
CA SER A 22 8.18 -25.91 4.49
C SER A 22 8.03 -25.13 5.82
N ASP A 23 8.55 -23.90 5.88
CA ASP A 23 8.43 -23.05 7.10
C ASP A 23 6.96 -22.80 7.47
N ILE A 24 6.08 -22.58 6.46
CA ILE A 24 4.64 -22.44 6.69
C ILE A 24 3.98 -23.76 7.06
N ASN A 25 4.24 -24.83 6.33
CA ASN A 25 3.53 -26.10 6.47
C ASN A 25 3.93 -26.89 7.73
N GLU A 26 5.21 -26.85 8.10
CA GLU A 26 5.77 -27.66 9.19
C GLU A 26 5.90 -26.87 10.49
N LYS A 27 6.28 -25.57 10.41
CA LYS A 27 6.54 -24.76 11.59
C LYS A 27 5.48 -23.71 11.85
N HIS A 28 4.50 -23.55 10.94
CA HIS A 28 3.48 -22.51 10.98
C HIS A 28 4.07 -21.10 11.13
N ARG A 29 5.11 -20.81 10.35
CA ARG A 29 5.86 -19.53 10.38
C ARG A 29 6.14 -19.02 8.97
N ASN A 30 6.46 -17.76 8.88
CA ASN A 30 7.09 -17.14 7.71
C ASN A 30 8.23 -16.27 8.22
N SER A 31 9.28 -16.93 8.66
CA SER A 31 10.38 -16.35 9.40
C SER A 31 11.08 -15.24 8.64
N ARG A 32 11.20 -15.40 7.31
CA ARG A 32 11.84 -14.42 6.42
C ARG A 32 11.14 -13.04 6.43
N TYR A 33 9.79 -13.02 6.52
CA TYR A 33 9.01 -11.78 6.36
C TYR A 33 8.38 -11.29 7.65
N LEU A 34 8.09 -12.17 8.59
CA LEU A 34 7.36 -11.84 9.82
C LEU A 34 8.22 -12.02 11.09
N GLY A 35 9.40 -12.64 10.96
CA GLY A 35 10.23 -13.03 12.10
C GLY A 35 9.74 -14.33 12.74
N ASN A 36 10.53 -14.81 13.72
CA ASN A 36 10.27 -16.11 14.35
C ASN A 36 9.18 -16.08 15.42
N ASP A 37 8.72 -14.92 15.83
CA ASP A 37 7.76 -14.77 16.93
C ASP A 37 6.30 -14.86 16.46
N VAL A 38 6.05 -14.69 15.15
CA VAL A 38 4.71 -14.74 14.58
C VAL A 38 4.33 -16.15 14.20
N VAL A 39 3.30 -16.69 14.86
CA VAL A 39 2.74 -18.01 14.55
C VAL A 39 1.53 -17.86 13.64
N LEU A 40 1.56 -18.52 12.50
CA LEU A 40 0.48 -18.54 11.51
C LEU A 40 -0.61 -19.55 11.92
N SER A 41 -1.76 -19.51 11.23
CA SER A 41 -2.80 -20.53 11.42
C SER A 41 -2.25 -21.92 11.05
N ASP A 42 -2.53 -22.90 11.87
CA ASP A 42 -2.20 -24.30 11.63
C ASP A 42 -2.96 -24.93 10.45
N THR A 43 -4.05 -24.30 10.05
CA THR A 43 -4.85 -24.68 8.88
C THR A 43 -4.36 -24.05 7.57
N LEU A 44 -3.41 -23.10 7.62
CA LEU A 44 -2.79 -22.54 6.43
C LEU A 44 -1.90 -23.57 5.76
N ARG A 45 -2.04 -23.71 4.46
CA ARG A 45 -1.17 -24.53 3.62
C ARG A 45 -0.44 -23.64 2.61
N ALA A 46 0.78 -24.01 2.26
CA ALA A 46 1.58 -23.35 1.25
C ALA A 46 2.03 -24.36 0.18
N THR A 47 2.14 -23.89 -1.04
CA THR A 47 2.63 -24.66 -2.19
C THR A 47 3.52 -23.80 -3.06
N THR A 48 4.47 -24.44 -3.76
CA THR A 48 5.23 -23.83 -4.87
C THR A 48 4.58 -24.12 -6.22
N ASP A 49 3.59 -25.02 -6.26
CA ASP A 49 2.81 -25.28 -7.47
C ASP A 49 1.79 -24.16 -7.71
N PHE A 50 2.06 -23.37 -8.75
CA PHE A 50 1.22 -22.24 -9.11
C PHE A 50 -0.15 -22.68 -9.65
N ALA A 51 -0.18 -23.74 -10.46
CA ALA A 51 -1.40 -24.26 -11.05
C ALA A 51 -2.33 -24.85 -9.99
N GLU A 52 -1.78 -25.57 -8.98
CA GLU A 52 -2.54 -26.07 -7.83
C GLU A 52 -3.25 -24.91 -7.13
N ALA A 53 -2.51 -23.83 -6.81
CA ALA A 53 -3.07 -22.68 -6.10
C ALA A 53 -4.14 -21.96 -6.93
N ALA A 54 -3.89 -21.77 -8.24
CA ALA A 54 -4.80 -21.06 -9.13
C ALA A 54 -6.10 -21.82 -9.39
N ASN A 55 -6.00 -23.12 -9.75
CA ASN A 55 -7.15 -23.95 -10.11
C ASN A 55 -8.10 -24.22 -8.92
N SER A 56 -7.57 -24.23 -7.70
CA SER A 56 -8.36 -24.47 -6.48
C SER A 56 -9.04 -23.21 -5.94
N ALA A 57 -8.70 -22.03 -6.44
CA ALA A 57 -9.15 -20.77 -5.85
C ALA A 57 -10.61 -20.44 -6.16
N ASP A 58 -11.41 -20.13 -5.14
CA ASP A 58 -12.71 -19.46 -5.25
C ASP A 58 -12.61 -17.96 -5.09
N VAL A 59 -11.51 -17.48 -4.47
CA VAL A 59 -11.10 -16.06 -4.36
C VAL A 59 -9.59 -16.02 -4.41
N VAL A 60 -9.05 -15.15 -5.24
CA VAL A 60 -7.60 -14.88 -5.30
C VAL A 60 -7.26 -13.63 -4.49
N VAL A 61 -6.24 -13.74 -3.63
CA VAL A 61 -5.71 -12.61 -2.86
C VAL A 61 -4.26 -12.36 -3.30
N MET A 62 -4.05 -11.26 -4.02
CA MET A 62 -2.76 -10.90 -4.62
C MET A 62 -1.91 -10.09 -3.64
N GLY A 63 -0.89 -10.73 -3.05
CA GLY A 63 0.10 -10.08 -2.16
C GLY A 63 1.48 -9.88 -2.82
N VAL A 64 1.52 -9.76 -4.13
CA VAL A 64 2.75 -9.59 -4.93
C VAL A 64 3.07 -8.10 -5.05
N PRO A 65 4.33 -7.64 -4.89
CA PRO A 65 4.71 -6.23 -5.10
C PRO A 65 4.30 -5.70 -6.47
N SER A 66 4.06 -4.37 -6.58
CA SER A 66 3.54 -3.72 -7.80
C SER A 66 4.32 -4.07 -9.07
N HIS A 67 5.65 -4.11 -9.00
CA HIS A 67 6.53 -4.41 -10.15
C HIS A 67 6.44 -5.85 -10.68
N GLY A 68 5.92 -6.79 -9.90
CA GLY A 68 5.73 -8.18 -10.31
C GLY A 68 4.26 -8.55 -10.53
N PHE A 69 3.34 -7.61 -10.29
CA PHE A 69 1.92 -7.88 -10.22
C PHE A 69 1.37 -8.36 -11.57
N ARG A 70 1.62 -7.64 -12.65
CA ARG A 70 1.16 -8.00 -14.01
C ARG A 70 1.70 -9.36 -14.45
N GLY A 71 2.99 -9.63 -14.23
CA GLY A 71 3.60 -10.91 -14.62
C GLY A 71 2.96 -12.11 -13.94
N VAL A 72 2.75 -12.03 -12.62
CA VAL A 72 2.06 -13.08 -11.87
C VAL A 72 0.60 -13.20 -12.29
N LEU A 73 -0.06 -12.08 -12.57
CA LEU A 73 -1.44 -12.08 -13.04
C LEU A 73 -1.60 -12.72 -14.43
N ALA A 74 -0.63 -12.50 -15.33
CA ALA A 74 -0.59 -13.13 -16.66
C ALA A 74 -0.41 -14.66 -16.58
N GLU A 75 0.37 -15.15 -15.62
CA GLU A 75 0.44 -16.59 -15.35
C GLU A 75 -0.87 -17.10 -14.75
N LEU A 76 -1.48 -16.34 -13.83
CA LEU A 76 -2.76 -16.69 -13.23
C LEU A 76 -3.88 -16.82 -14.27
N ALA A 77 -3.86 -15.98 -15.30
CA ALA A 77 -4.86 -16.00 -16.38
C ALA A 77 -4.91 -17.32 -17.16
N LYS A 78 -3.83 -18.10 -17.15
CA LYS A 78 -3.75 -19.41 -17.83
C LYS A 78 -4.48 -20.52 -17.08
N GLU A 79 -4.62 -20.36 -15.76
CA GLU A 79 -5.04 -21.42 -14.85
C GLU A 79 -6.34 -21.07 -14.11
N LEU A 80 -6.70 -19.78 -14.00
CA LEU A 80 -7.81 -19.35 -13.16
C LEU A 80 -9.16 -19.64 -13.83
N ARG A 81 -10.08 -20.21 -13.07
CA ARG A 81 -11.46 -20.43 -13.50
C ARG A 81 -12.16 -19.06 -13.74
N PRO A 82 -13.11 -18.98 -14.71
CA PRO A 82 -13.85 -17.74 -14.96
C PRO A 82 -14.54 -17.19 -13.71
N TRP A 83 -14.66 -15.86 -13.64
CA TRP A 83 -15.44 -15.12 -12.64
C TRP A 83 -14.90 -15.18 -11.20
N VAL A 84 -13.75 -15.79 -10.95
CA VAL A 84 -13.14 -15.79 -9.62
C VAL A 84 -12.75 -14.37 -9.23
N PRO A 85 -13.21 -13.83 -8.08
CA PRO A 85 -12.82 -12.50 -7.63
C PRO A 85 -11.33 -12.42 -7.30
N VAL A 86 -10.70 -11.28 -7.65
CA VAL A 86 -9.29 -11.01 -7.38
C VAL A 86 -9.18 -9.78 -6.47
N VAL A 87 -8.63 -9.96 -5.27
CA VAL A 87 -8.44 -8.89 -4.28
C VAL A 87 -6.96 -8.56 -4.17
N SER A 88 -6.58 -7.34 -4.53
CA SER A 88 -5.22 -6.83 -4.36
C SER A 88 -4.97 -6.42 -2.91
N LEU A 89 -3.75 -6.66 -2.42
CA LEU A 89 -3.22 -6.10 -1.17
C LEU A 89 -2.16 -5.03 -1.44
N VAL A 90 -1.91 -4.70 -2.70
CA VAL A 90 -0.81 -3.84 -3.13
C VAL A 90 -1.18 -2.37 -2.94
N LYS A 91 -0.27 -1.62 -2.38
CA LYS A 91 -0.40 -0.17 -2.13
C LYS A 91 0.61 0.57 -3.00
N GLY A 92 0.40 0.54 -4.32
CA GLY A 92 1.29 1.13 -5.31
C GLY A 92 0.66 1.12 -6.71
N LEU A 93 1.36 1.71 -7.66
CA LEU A 93 0.99 1.80 -9.07
C LEU A 93 2.00 1.01 -9.91
N GLU A 94 1.61 0.59 -11.10
CA GLU A 94 2.52 -0.01 -12.06
C GLU A 94 3.41 1.07 -12.68
N GLN A 95 4.70 0.80 -12.75
CA GLN A 95 5.64 1.72 -13.39
C GLN A 95 5.50 1.67 -14.92
N GLY A 96 5.62 2.83 -15.54
CA GLY A 96 5.55 3.00 -16.99
C GLY A 96 4.12 3.13 -17.55
N THR A 97 3.14 2.49 -16.93
CA THR A 97 1.72 2.64 -17.32
C THR A 97 0.93 3.49 -16.34
N ASN A 98 1.43 3.67 -15.13
CA ASN A 98 0.77 4.35 -14.01
C ASN A 98 -0.58 3.73 -13.61
N MET A 99 -0.84 2.50 -14.06
CA MET A 99 -2.10 1.81 -13.80
C MET A 99 -2.23 1.40 -12.34
N ARG A 100 -3.45 1.52 -11.83
CA ARG A 100 -3.87 0.92 -10.56
C ARG A 100 -3.96 -0.60 -10.70
N MET A 101 -3.81 -1.32 -9.62
CA MET A 101 -3.85 -2.79 -9.63
C MET A 101 -5.18 -3.34 -10.15
N SER A 102 -6.31 -2.68 -9.83
CA SER A 102 -7.63 -3.05 -10.35
C SER A 102 -7.71 -2.94 -11.88
N GLN A 103 -7.12 -1.89 -12.45
CA GLN A 103 -7.07 -1.72 -13.92
C GLN A 103 -6.22 -2.82 -14.59
N ILE A 104 -5.11 -3.23 -13.96
CA ILE A 104 -4.30 -4.35 -14.45
C ILE A 104 -5.10 -5.66 -14.38
N ILE A 105 -5.88 -5.86 -13.30
CA ILE A 105 -6.75 -7.04 -13.19
C ILE A 105 -7.79 -7.04 -14.31
N GLU A 106 -8.45 -5.92 -14.55
CA GLU A 106 -9.46 -5.78 -15.63
C GLU A 106 -8.88 -6.02 -17.01
N GLU A 107 -7.65 -5.57 -17.27
CA GLU A 107 -6.95 -5.77 -18.55
C GLU A 107 -6.52 -7.22 -18.75
N VAL A 108 -5.90 -7.84 -17.74
CA VAL A 108 -5.29 -9.18 -17.87
C VAL A 108 -6.30 -10.30 -17.62
N LEU A 109 -7.29 -10.06 -16.79
CA LEU A 109 -8.35 -11.00 -16.39
C LEU A 109 -9.75 -10.38 -16.66
N PRO A 110 -10.10 -10.11 -17.91
CA PRO A 110 -11.40 -9.49 -18.23
C PRO A 110 -12.57 -10.34 -17.72
N GLY A 111 -13.51 -9.69 -17.03
CA GLY A 111 -14.69 -10.36 -16.46
C GLY A 111 -14.48 -10.91 -15.03
N HIS A 112 -13.29 -10.83 -14.48
CA HIS A 112 -13.05 -11.17 -13.07
C HIS A 112 -13.31 -9.94 -12.17
N PRO A 113 -14.14 -10.07 -11.10
CA PRO A 113 -14.35 -8.97 -10.19
C PRO A 113 -13.05 -8.54 -9.50
N ALA A 114 -12.64 -7.28 -9.71
CA ALA A 114 -11.42 -6.72 -9.16
C ALA A 114 -11.70 -5.88 -7.92
N GLY A 115 -10.86 -6.02 -6.88
CA GLY A 115 -10.96 -5.23 -5.66
C GLY A 115 -9.63 -5.06 -4.94
N ILE A 116 -9.66 -4.27 -3.87
CA ILE A 116 -8.50 -4.01 -3.01
C ILE A 116 -8.86 -4.11 -1.53
N LEU A 117 -7.96 -4.66 -0.73
CA LEU A 117 -7.99 -4.58 0.73
C LEU A 117 -6.83 -3.71 1.21
N ALA A 118 -7.13 -2.53 1.76
CA ALA A 118 -6.14 -1.59 2.28
C ALA A 118 -6.57 -0.99 3.62
N GLY A 119 -5.64 -0.32 4.32
CA GLY A 119 -5.88 0.31 5.62
C GLY A 119 -4.69 0.14 6.58
N PRO A 120 -4.79 0.59 7.84
CA PRO A 120 -3.74 0.49 8.85
C PRO A 120 -3.54 -0.97 9.30
N ASN A 121 -2.73 -1.73 8.56
CA ASN A 121 -2.59 -3.17 8.73
C ASN A 121 -1.14 -3.64 8.59
N ILE A 122 -0.24 -3.14 9.44
CA ILE A 122 1.16 -3.60 9.48
C ILE A 122 1.17 -5.12 9.69
N ALA A 123 1.76 -5.83 8.72
CA ALA A 123 1.65 -7.28 8.63
C ALA A 123 2.11 -8.02 9.89
N ARG A 124 3.18 -7.55 10.52
CA ARG A 124 3.71 -8.15 11.76
C ARG A 124 2.76 -7.97 12.93
N GLU A 125 2.20 -6.77 13.12
CA GLU A 125 1.22 -6.51 14.20
C GLU A 125 -0.06 -7.33 14.04
N VAL A 126 -0.55 -7.41 12.80
CA VAL A 126 -1.69 -8.29 12.47
C VAL A 126 -1.36 -9.75 12.77
N GLY A 127 -0.14 -10.19 12.45
CA GLY A 127 0.35 -11.54 12.74
C GLY A 127 0.47 -11.81 14.23
N GLU A 128 0.97 -10.87 15.01
CA GLU A 128 1.07 -10.89 16.47
C GLU A 128 -0.32 -10.82 17.15
N GLY A 129 -1.38 -10.55 16.38
CA GLY A 129 -2.76 -10.52 16.87
C GLY A 129 -3.20 -9.20 17.50
N TYR A 130 -2.50 -8.09 17.23
CA TYR A 130 -2.99 -6.77 17.60
C TYR A 130 -4.27 -6.41 16.85
N ALA A 131 -5.09 -5.56 17.46
CA ALA A 131 -6.30 -5.08 16.81
C ALA A 131 -5.95 -4.18 15.63
N ALA A 132 -6.56 -4.45 14.49
CA ALA A 132 -6.39 -3.66 13.27
C ALA A 132 -7.68 -3.63 12.46
N ALA A 133 -7.71 -2.75 11.46
CA ALA A 133 -8.84 -2.67 10.54
C ALA A 133 -8.35 -2.43 9.10
N ALA A 134 -9.19 -2.83 8.15
CA ALA A 134 -9.00 -2.57 6.74
C ALA A 134 -10.33 -2.21 6.06
N VAL A 135 -10.22 -1.69 4.85
CA VAL A 135 -11.34 -1.47 3.93
C VAL A 135 -11.17 -2.43 2.76
N LEU A 136 -12.20 -3.20 2.46
CA LEU A 136 -12.34 -3.97 1.23
C LEU A 136 -13.18 -3.15 0.26
N ALA A 137 -12.56 -2.70 -0.82
CA ALA A 137 -13.24 -1.97 -1.89
C ALA A 137 -13.45 -2.88 -3.11
N MET A 138 -14.69 -2.94 -3.58
CA MET A 138 -15.07 -3.63 -4.82
C MET A 138 -16.22 -2.89 -5.49
N PRO A 139 -16.32 -2.88 -6.83
CA PRO A 139 -17.43 -2.19 -7.52
C PRO A 139 -18.81 -2.74 -7.11
N ASP A 140 -18.90 -4.04 -6.85
CA ASP A 140 -20.12 -4.67 -6.32
C ASP A 140 -20.07 -4.72 -4.77
N GLN A 141 -20.87 -3.87 -4.13
CA GLN A 141 -20.98 -3.77 -2.68
C GLN A 141 -21.51 -5.07 -2.03
N HIS A 142 -22.36 -5.84 -2.71
CA HIS A 142 -22.83 -7.12 -2.19
C HIS A 142 -21.70 -8.15 -2.16
N LEU A 143 -20.90 -8.18 -3.23
CA LEU A 143 -19.72 -9.05 -3.29
C LEU A 143 -18.68 -8.61 -2.24
N ALA A 144 -18.41 -7.30 -2.09
CA ALA A 144 -17.54 -6.78 -1.04
C ALA A 144 -17.99 -7.24 0.36
N THR A 145 -19.28 -7.12 0.65
CA THR A 145 -19.86 -7.53 1.93
C THR A 145 -19.68 -9.03 2.19
N ARG A 146 -19.95 -9.87 1.20
CA ARG A 146 -19.75 -11.34 1.32
C ARG A 146 -18.29 -11.70 1.52
N LEU A 147 -17.38 -11.12 0.72
CA LEU A 147 -15.94 -11.42 0.80
C LEU A 147 -15.30 -10.86 2.07
N SER A 148 -15.84 -9.78 2.65
CA SER A 148 -15.31 -9.23 3.91
C SER A 148 -15.25 -10.27 5.03
N GLY A 149 -16.16 -11.24 5.01
CA GLY A 149 -16.20 -12.35 5.96
C GLY A 149 -14.94 -13.23 5.97
N LEU A 150 -14.24 -13.35 4.82
CA LEU A 150 -13.01 -14.13 4.69
C LEU A 150 -11.84 -13.49 5.47
N PHE A 151 -11.84 -12.16 5.54
CA PHE A 151 -10.76 -11.39 6.14
C PHE A 151 -11.05 -10.99 7.59
N ARG A 152 -12.29 -11.12 8.08
CA ARG A 152 -12.70 -10.63 9.38
C ARG A 152 -12.42 -11.62 10.50
N THR A 153 -11.79 -11.14 11.59
CA THR A 153 -11.63 -11.86 12.87
C THR A 153 -12.12 -10.99 14.03
N ARG A 154 -12.05 -11.50 15.28
CA ARG A 154 -12.36 -10.69 16.47
C ARG A 154 -11.46 -9.46 16.62
N ARG A 155 -10.23 -9.51 16.12
CA ARG A 155 -9.22 -8.44 16.23
C ARG A 155 -8.90 -7.75 14.91
N PHE A 156 -9.34 -8.29 13.77
CA PHE A 156 -9.17 -7.68 12.45
C PHE A 156 -10.56 -7.35 11.88
N ARG A 157 -10.89 -6.07 11.85
CA ARG A 157 -12.17 -5.59 11.32
C ARG A 157 -12.04 -5.25 9.84
N VAL A 158 -13.07 -5.55 9.06
CA VAL A 158 -13.12 -5.19 7.65
C VAL A 158 -14.40 -4.41 7.38
N TYR A 159 -14.22 -3.19 6.89
CA TYR A 159 -15.27 -2.32 6.39
C TYR A 159 -15.32 -2.45 4.86
N THR A 160 -16.42 -2.09 4.24
CA THR A 160 -16.60 -2.22 2.79
C THR A 160 -16.97 -0.90 2.14
N THR A 161 -16.58 -0.72 0.89
CA THR A 161 -16.95 0.42 0.04
C THR A 161 -16.95 -0.01 -1.42
N ASP A 162 -17.60 0.75 -2.28
CA ASP A 162 -17.53 0.63 -3.75
C ASP A 162 -16.45 1.53 -4.38
N ASP A 163 -15.85 2.46 -3.60
CA ASP A 163 -14.79 3.35 -4.06
C ASP A 163 -13.43 2.63 -4.17
N VAL A 164 -13.26 1.81 -5.18
CA VAL A 164 -11.99 1.12 -5.47
C VAL A 164 -10.89 2.14 -5.76
N ILE A 165 -11.20 3.18 -6.55
CA ILE A 165 -10.22 4.21 -6.97
C ILE A 165 -9.67 4.93 -5.74
N GLY A 166 -10.53 5.45 -4.88
CA GLY A 166 -10.11 6.19 -3.69
C GLY A 166 -9.26 5.34 -2.75
N VAL A 167 -9.63 4.07 -2.53
CA VAL A 167 -8.86 3.17 -1.65
C VAL A 167 -7.49 2.81 -2.24
N GLU A 168 -7.40 2.54 -3.55
CA GLU A 168 -6.11 2.28 -4.22
C GLU A 168 -5.20 3.50 -4.20
N MET A 169 -5.74 4.67 -4.55
CA MET A 169 -4.97 5.91 -4.57
C MET A 169 -4.52 6.32 -3.17
N ALA A 170 -5.38 6.25 -2.16
CA ALA A 170 -4.97 6.50 -0.79
C ALA A 170 -3.81 5.60 -0.35
N GLY A 171 -3.89 4.29 -0.67
CA GLY A 171 -2.85 3.32 -0.37
C GLY A 171 -1.52 3.58 -1.10
N ALA A 172 -1.55 4.03 -2.34
CA ALA A 172 -0.36 4.33 -3.14
C ALA A 172 0.29 5.65 -2.70
N LEU A 173 -0.50 6.72 -2.60
CA LEU A 173 -0.03 8.08 -2.34
C LEU A 173 0.61 8.24 -0.95
N LYS A 174 0.02 7.66 0.10
CA LYS A 174 0.53 7.77 1.49
C LYS A 174 2.01 7.42 1.64
N ASN A 175 2.52 6.55 0.77
CA ASN A 175 3.89 6.04 0.86
C ASN A 175 4.92 7.15 0.59
N VAL A 176 4.64 8.08 -0.32
CA VAL A 176 5.48 9.25 -0.60
C VAL A 176 5.51 10.20 0.58
N TYR A 177 4.36 10.45 1.19
CA TYR A 177 4.28 11.34 2.36
C TYR A 177 4.96 10.75 3.61
N ALA A 178 4.97 9.42 3.72
CA ALA A 178 5.74 8.78 4.79
C ALA A 178 7.26 8.98 4.63
N ILE A 179 7.76 9.09 3.39
CA ILE A 179 9.16 9.48 3.12
C ILE A 179 9.40 10.92 3.61
N SER A 180 8.51 11.88 3.27
CA SER A 180 8.62 13.26 3.74
C SER A 180 8.69 13.34 5.27
N VAL A 181 7.79 12.66 5.97
CA VAL A 181 7.80 12.63 7.44
C VAL A 181 9.08 11.99 7.98
N GLY A 182 9.59 10.94 7.33
CA GLY A 182 10.86 10.31 7.67
C GLY A 182 12.05 11.26 7.55
N MET A 183 12.13 12.04 6.46
CA MET A 183 13.13 13.11 6.28
C MET A 183 13.09 14.10 7.45
N GLY A 184 11.89 14.51 7.85
CA GLY A 184 11.71 15.40 8.98
C GLY A 184 12.19 14.82 10.33
N TYR A 185 12.01 13.52 10.55
CA TYR A 185 12.55 12.87 11.76
C TYR A 185 14.07 13.04 11.86
N SER A 186 14.80 12.89 10.77
CA SER A 186 16.27 13.07 10.76
C SER A 186 16.68 14.53 10.96
N LEU A 187 15.90 15.49 10.51
CA LEU A 187 16.11 16.91 10.76
C LEU A 187 15.74 17.36 12.18
N GLY A 188 15.20 16.45 13.00
CA GLY A 188 14.77 16.76 14.36
C GLY A 188 13.57 17.69 14.45
N ILE A 189 12.67 17.70 13.45
CA ILE A 189 11.47 18.53 13.49
C ILE A 189 10.56 18.14 14.67
N GLY A 190 9.91 19.15 15.29
CA GLY A 190 9.01 18.94 16.42
C GLY A 190 7.69 18.26 16.05
N GLU A 191 6.93 17.85 17.06
CA GLU A 191 5.63 17.17 16.91
C GLU A 191 4.61 18.00 16.11
N ASN A 192 4.57 19.32 16.35
CA ASN A 192 3.65 20.22 15.64
C ASN A 192 3.94 20.24 14.14
N THR A 193 5.22 20.26 13.75
CA THR A 193 5.61 20.23 12.33
C THR A 193 5.24 18.88 11.69
N ARG A 194 5.44 17.77 12.40
CA ARG A 194 5.02 16.46 11.90
C ARG A 194 3.51 16.37 11.71
N ALA A 195 2.73 16.88 12.66
CA ALA A 195 1.28 16.93 12.55
C ALA A 195 0.84 17.81 11.36
N LEU A 196 1.49 18.97 11.16
CA LEU A 196 1.26 19.85 10.00
C LEU A 196 1.51 19.11 8.69
N VAL A 197 2.67 18.46 8.54
CA VAL A 197 3.02 17.72 7.32
C VAL A 197 2.01 16.61 7.05
N ILE A 198 1.59 15.82 8.05
CA ILE A 198 0.61 14.75 7.89
C ILE A 198 -0.76 15.32 7.47
N ALA A 199 -1.21 16.42 8.07
CA ALA A 199 -2.48 17.06 7.71
C ALA A 199 -2.46 17.60 6.27
N ARG A 200 -1.36 18.24 5.84
CA ARG A 200 -1.20 18.72 4.46
C ARG A 200 -1.03 17.56 3.47
N ALA A 201 -0.33 16.50 3.84
CA ALA A 201 -0.24 15.27 3.06
C ALA A 201 -1.62 14.68 2.76
N LEU A 202 -2.50 14.62 3.76
CA LEU A 202 -3.88 14.16 3.56
C LEU A 202 -4.63 15.05 2.53
N ARG A 203 -4.40 16.36 2.58
CA ARG A 203 -4.99 17.30 1.60
C ARG A 203 -4.50 17.02 0.18
N GLU A 204 -3.19 16.86 -0.02
CA GLU A 204 -2.63 16.51 -1.32
C GLU A 204 -3.16 15.18 -1.82
N MET A 205 -3.18 14.14 -0.96
CA MET A 205 -3.77 12.84 -1.27
C MET A 205 -5.22 12.94 -1.73
N THR A 206 -6.02 13.75 -1.03
CA THR A 206 -7.44 13.96 -1.37
C THR A 206 -7.58 14.66 -2.70
N LYS A 207 -6.82 15.74 -2.95
CA LYS A 207 -6.87 16.48 -4.22
C LYS A 207 -6.59 15.56 -5.41
N LEU A 208 -5.46 14.85 -5.37
CA LEU A 208 -5.07 13.98 -6.47
C LEU A 208 -6.01 12.78 -6.61
N GLY A 209 -6.38 12.16 -5.51
CA GLY A 209 -7.25 11.00 -5.55
C GLY A 209 -8.65 11.32 -6.10
N VAL A 210 -9.19 12.51 -5.77
CA VAL A 210 -10.47 12.99 -6.33
C VAL A 210 -10.34 13.33 -7.83
N ALA A 211 -9.23 13.97 -8.24
CA ALA A 211 -8.96 14.23 -9.66
C ALA A 211 -8.91 12.95 -10.49
N LEU A 212 -8.47 11.84 -9.89
CA LEU A 212 -8.42 10.51 -10.49
C LEU A 212 -9.75 9.73 -10.38
N GLY A 213 -10.79 10.33 -9.80
CA GLY A 213 -12.14 9.75 -9.72
C GLY A 213 -12.48 9.06 -8.38
N GLY A 214 -11.65 9.20 -7.35
CA GLY A 214 -11.94 8.69 -6.01
C GLY A 214 -12.93 9.57 -5.24
N ASN A 215 -13.64 8.97 -4.30
CA ASN A 215 -14.58 9.69 -3.43
C ASN A 215 -13.80 10.44 -2.34
N PRO A 216 -14.03 11.76 -2.14
CA PRO A 216 -13.36 12.55 -1.10
C PRO A 216 -13.56 11.99 0.32
N GLU A 217 -14.68 11.35 0.62
CA GLU A 217 -14.99 10.74 1.92
C GLU A 217 -14.10 9.51 2.25
N THR A 218 -13.45 8.92 1.26
CA THR A 218 -12.55 7.78 1.46
C THR A 218 -11.24 8.21 2.14
N PHE A 219 -10.74 9.41 1.84
CA PHE A 219 -9.42 9.86 2.30
C PHE A 219 -9.34 10.16 3.81
N PRO A 220 -10.34 10.75 4.48
CA PRO A 220 -10.33 10.87 5.94
C PRO A 220 -10.57 9.55 6.68
N GLY A 221 -10.90 8.47 5.96
CA GLY A 221 -11.18 7.14 6.51
C GLY A 221 -9.94 6.29 6.80
N LEU A 222 -10.21 4.99 7.02
CA LEU A 222 -9.15 4.01 7.37
C LEU A 222 -8.11 3.83 6.27
N ALA A 223 -8.55 3.76 5.00
CA ALA A 223 -7.64 3.55 3.88
C ALA A 223 -6.76 4.77 3.58
N GLY A 224 -7.25 5.97 3.88
CA GLY A 224 -6.52 7.24 3.75
C GLY A 224 -5.80 7.64 5.04
N LEU A 225 -6.45 8.45 5.87
CA LEU A 225 -5.87 9.02 7.10
C LEU A 225 -5.33 7.94 8.05
N GLY A 226 -6.08 6.85 8.25
CA GLY A 226 -5.66 5.78 9.16
C GLY A 226 -4.34 5.13 8.72
N ASP A 227 -4.23 4.79 7.43
CA ASP A 227 -3.02 4.16 6.88
C ASP A 227 -1.87 5.18 6.70
N LEU A 228 -2.18 6.45 6.43
CA LEU A 228 -1.21 7.53 6.40
C LEU A 228 -0.54 7.71 7.77
N ILE A 229 -1.33 7.87 8.85
CA ILE A 229 -0.81 8.04 10.21
C ILE A 229 0.12 6.90 10.57
N VAL A 230 -0.35 5.64 10.45
CA VAL A 230 0.48 4.49 10.85
C VAL A 230 1.74 4.37 10.01
N THR A 231 1.68 4.73 8.72
CA THR A 231 2.86 4.66 7.83
C THR A 231 3.86 5.77 8.14
N CYS A 232 3.41 6.96 8.53
CA CYS A 232 4.27 8.09 8.91
C CYS A 232 4.90 7.93 10.30
N THR A 233 4.20 7.29 11.25
CA THR A 233 4.63 7.26 12.65
C THR A 233 5.31 5.97 13.08
N SER A 234 4.99 4.84 12.44
CA SER A 234 5.56 3.54 12.80
C SER A 234 7.03 3.42 12.44
N GLN A 235 7.85 2.95 13.37
CA GLN A 235 9.25 2.56 13.12
C GLN A 235 9.37 1.35 12.18
N ARG A 236 8.29 0.61 11.96
CA ARG A 236 8.22 -0.53 11.02
C ARG A 236 7.89 -0.08 9.58
N SER A 237 7.70 1.22 9.35
CA SER A 237 7.41 1.76 8.02
C SER A 237 8.69 1.86 7.18
N ARG A 238 8.72 1.11 6.10
CA ARG A 238 9.83 1.14 5.12
C ARG A 238 10.01 2.50 4.46
N ASN A 239 8.90 3.15 4.12
CA ASN A 239 8.93 4.46 3.48
C ASN A 239 9.42 5.53 4.45
N ARG A 240 8.97 5.52 5.72
CA ARG A 240 9.52 6.40 6.75
C ARG A 240 11.02 6.15 6.91
N HIS A 241 11.45 4.89 6.96
CA HIS A 241 12.87 4.53 7.08
C HIS A 241 13.70 5.07 5.91
N VAL A 242 13.20 4.99 4.66
CA VAL A 242 13.86 5.63 3.51
C VAL A 242 14.05 7.13 3.75
N GLY A 243 13.02 7.83 4.21
CA GLY A 243 13.10 9.26 4.52
C GLY A 243 14.13 9.56 5.61
N GLU A 244 14.19 8.75 6.68
CA GLU A 244 15.19 8.89 7.74
C GLU A 244 16.62 8.71 7.21
N GLN A 245 16.86 7.76 6.31
CA GLN A 245 18.17 7.54 5.71
C GLN A 245 18.56 8.66 4.74
N LEU A 246 17.61 9.18 3.94
CA LEU A 246 17.81 10.37 3.11
C LEU A 246 18.19 11.59 3.94
N GLY A 247 17.47 11.82 5.04
CA GLY A 247 17.78 12.92 5.98
C GLY A 247 19.10 12.73 6.73
N ALA A 248 19.61 11.51 6.82
CA ALA A 248 20.96 11.21 7.30
C ALA A 248 22.05 11.38 6.19
N GLY A 249 21.68 11.88 5.01
CA GLY A 249 22.60 12.17 3.90
C GLY A 249 23.00 10.96 3.05
N LYS A 250 22.31 9.81 3.16
CA LYS A 250 22.63 8.65 2.33
C LYS A 250 22.02 8.77 0.93
N PRO A 251 22.75 8.39 -0.12
CA PRO A 251 22.23 8.32 -1.48
C PRO A 251 21.08 7.32 -1.59
N ILE A 252 20.06 7.63 -2.42
CA ILE A 252 18.88 6.77 -2.60
C ILE A 252 19.25 5.35 -3.08
N ASP A 253 20.24 5.21 -3.97
CA ASP A 253 20.68 3.90 -4.49
C ASP A 253 21.27 3.01 -3.41
N GLU A 254 22.04 3.61 -2.46
CA GLU A 254 22.57 2.90 -1.30
C GLU A 254 21.45 2.40 -0.39
N ILE A 255 20.46 3.26 -0.15
CA ILE A 255 19.31 2.93 0.68
C ILE A 255 18.53 1.75 0.07
N ILE A 256 18.19 1.84 -1.22
CA ILE A 256 17.43 0.79 -1.91
C ILE A 256 18.20 -0.54 -1.93
N SER A 257 19.50 -0.51 -2.20
CA SER A 257 20.33 -1.72 -2.27
C SER A 257 20.46 -2.44 -0.92
N SER A 258 20.37 -1.69 0.20
CA SER A 258 20.41 -2.24 1.56
C SER A 258 19.09 -2.87 2.02
N MET A 259 17.98 -2.65 1.30
CA MET A 259 16.65 -3.09 1.70
C MET A 259 16.29 -4.47 1.15
N ASN A 260 15.81 -5.36 2.03
CA ASN A 260 15.28 -6.68 1.62
C ASN A 260 13.89 -6.62 0.99
N GLN A 261 13.21 -5.49 1.06
CA GLN A 261 11.84 -5.31 0.57
C GLN A 261 11.68 -3.92 -0.05
N VAL A 262 10.85 -3.84 -1.08
CA VAL A 262 10.59 -2.60 -1.83
C VAL A 262 9.91 -1.55 -0.96
N ALA A 263 10.37 -0.30 -1.07
CA ALA A 263 9.67 0.89 -0.59
C ALA A 263 8.89 1.49 -1.79
N GLU A 264 7.59 1.23 -1.83
CA GLU A 264 6.71 1.64 -2.95
C GLU A 264 6.69 3.16 -3.16
N GLY A 265 6.90 3.95 -2.08
CA GLY A 265 6.90 5.40 -2.15
C GLY A 265 8.01 5.99 -3.01
N VAL A 266 9.18 5.32 -3.08
CA VAL A 266 10.29 5.79 -3.93
C VAL A 266 9.89 5.78 -5.41
N LYS A 267 9.21 4.69 -5.81
CA LYS A 267 8.72 4.54 -7.18
C LYS A 267 7.51 5.40 -7.50
N ALA A 268 6.70 5.72 -6.50
CA ALA A 268 5.48 6.49 -6.67
C ALA A 268 5.74 8.01 -6.77
N ALA A 269 6.90 8.52 -6.33
CA ALA A 269 7.16 9.95 -6.27
C ALA A 269 7.04 10.64 -7.64
N SER A 270 7.73 10.13 -8.66
CA SER A 270 7.65 10.66 -10.03
C SER A 270 6.26 10.53 -10.64
N VAL A 271 5.61 9.37 -10.44
CA VAL A 271 4.25 9.12 -10.95
C VAL A 271 3.23 10.11 -10.37
N ILE A 272 3.35 10.44 -9.08
CA ILE A 272 2.50 11.47 -8.47
C ILE A 272 2.71 12.83 -9.13
N MET A 273 3.95 13.18 -9.45
CA MET A 273 4.26 14.46 -10.12
C MET A 273 3.77 14.48 -11.57
N GLU A 274 3.82 13.35 -12.29
CA GLU A 274 3.21 13.22 -13.61
C GLU A 274 1.70 13.52 -13.55
N PHE A 275 0.97 12.87 -12.65
CA PHE A 275 -0.46 13.15 -12.45
C PHE A 275 -0.72 14.58 -11.97
N ALA A 276 0.09 15.10 -11.04
CA ALA A 276 -0.07 16.47 -10.57
C ALA A 276 0.03 17.48 -11.72
N ASN A 277 0.98 17.29 -12.63
CA ASN A 277 1.14 18.11 -13.83
C ASN A 277 -0.03 17.94 -14.80
N GLU A 278 -0.48 16.71 -15.04
CA GLU A 278 -1.61 16.41 -15.93
C GLU A 278 -2.90 17.12 -15.48
N PHE A 279 -3.17 17.11 -14.16
CA PHE A 279 -4.37 17.71 -13.58
C PHE A 279 -4.17 19.16 -13.10
N GLY A 280 -2.99 19.75 -13.29
CA GLY A 280 -2.68 21.13 -12.86
C GLY A 280 -2.76 21.32 -11.33
N LEU A 281 -2.38 20.30 -10.55
CA LEU A 281 -2.48 20.33 -9.10
C LEU A 281 -1.19 20.80 -8.43
N ASN A 282 -1.32 21.73 -7.48
CA ASN A 282 -0.19 22.10 -6.61
C ASN A 282 -0.06 21.04 -5.49
N MET A 283 1.07 20.32 -5.49
CA MET A 283 1.40 19.22 -4.60
C MET A 283 2.79 19.44 -3.96
N PRO A 284 2.94 20.47 -3.10
CA PRO A 284 4.26 20.88 -2.61
C PRO A 284 5.02 19.79 -1.87
N ILE A 285 4.37 18.99 -1.03
CA ILE A 285 5.08 17.93 -0.28
C ILE A 285 5.56 16.82 -1.24
N ALA A 286 4.71 16.38 -2.17
CA ALA A 286 5.09 15.36 -3.15
C ALA A 286 6.22 15.87 -4.05
N ARG A 287 6.18 17.14 -4.49
CA ARG A 287 7.23 17.79 -5.28
C ARG A 287 8.58 17.78 -4.57
N GLU A 288 8.62 18.15 -3.30
CA GLU A 288 9.87 18.16 -2.55
C GLU A 288 10.43 16.75 -2.32
N VAL A 289 9.56 15.76 -2.10
CA VAL A 289 10.01 14.35 -2.02
C VAL A 289 10.60 13.88 -3.34
N ASP A 290 9.95 14.20 -4.46
CA ASP A 290 10.43 13.85 -5.79
C ASP A 290 11.77 14.56 -6.10
N ALA A 291 11.91 15.83 -5.71
CA ALA A 291 13.16 16.58 -5.86
C ALA A 291 14.34 15.94 -5.12
N VAL A 292 14.12 15.44 -3.91
CA VAL A 292 15.16 14.74 -3.14
C VAL A 292 15.50 13.38 -3.75
N ILE A 293 14.49 12.60 -4.17
CA ILE A 293 14.71 11.25 -4.67
C ILE A 293 15.31 11.26 -6.08
N ASN A 294 14.80 12.10 -6.98
CA ASN A 294 15.05 12.00 -8.41
C ASN A 294 15.85 13.17 -9.00
N HIS A 295 15.98 14.30 -8.28
CA HIS A 295 16.57 15.53 -8.83
C HIS A 295 17.73 16.10 -8.02
N GLY A 296 18.22 15.38 -7.02
CA GLY A 296 19.44 15.70 -6.29
C GLY A 296 19.32 16.85 -5.28
N SER A 297 18.09 17.29 -4.95
CA SER A 297 17.86 18.20 -3.84
C SER A 297 18.26 17.59 -2.51
N THR A 298 18.74 18.42 -1.58
CA THR A 298 18.97 17.98 -0.20
C THR A 298 17.66 18.01 0.61
N VAL A 299 17.63 17.25 1.70
CA VAL A 299 16.47 17.23 2.60
C VAL A 299 16.24 18.59 3.26
N GLU A 300 17.31 19.33 3.57
CA GLU A 300 17.24 20.68 4.12
C GLU A 300 16.64 21.69 3.13
N GLU A 301 16.97 21.57 1.83
CA GLU A 301 16.38 22.41 0.77
C GLU A 301 14.90 22.12 0.63
N ALA A 302 14.50 20.85 0.60
CA ALA A 302 13.11 20.42 0.53
C ALA A 302 12.27 21.00 1.69
N TYR A 303 12.76 20.90 2.94
CA TYR A 303 12.06 21.45 4.09
C TYR A 303 12.01 22.98 4.09
N ARG A 304 13.06 23.66 3.61
CA ARG A 304 13.01 25.13 3.39
C ARG A 304 11.96 25.50 2.36
N GLY A 305 11.83 24.73 1.28
CA GLY A 305 10.79 24.91 0.26
C GLY A 305 9.40 24.83 0.87
N LEU A 306 9.13 23.80 1.69
CA LEU A 306 7.84 23.64 2.38
C LEU A 306 7.52 24.79 3.35
N ILE A 307 8.51 25.30 4.08
CA ILE A 307 8.33 26.42 5.01
C ILE A 307 8.04 27.73 4.23
N ALA A 308 8.59 27.89 3.03
CA ALA A 308 8.40 29.07 2.19
C ALA A 308 7.03 29.12 1.50
N GLU A 309 6.27 28.02 1.48
CA GLU A 309 4.92 27.99 0.90
C GLU A 309 3.99 28.96 1.64
N VAL A 310 3.33 29.84 0.86
CA VAL A 310 2.41 30.83 1.43
C VAL A 310 1.13 30.14 1.93
N PRO A 311 0.76 30.31 3.20
CA PRO A 311 -0.49 29.74 3.70
C PRO A 311 -1.70 30.33 2.96
N GLY A 312 -2.55 29.45 2.45
CA GLY A 312 -3.82 29.81 1.83
C GLY A 312 -5.00 29.46 2.72
N HIS A 313 -6.18 29.39 2.13
CA HIS A 313 -7.39 28.97 2.84
C HIS A 313 -7.28 27.53 3.34
N GLU A 314 -7.71 27.23 4.58
CA GLU A 314 -7.55 25.90 5.20
C GLU A 314 -8.14 24.77 4.35
N VAL A 315 -9.32 24.98 3.77
CA VAL A 315 -10.01 23.98 2.95
C VAL A 315 -9.54 24.01 1.49
N HIS A 316 -9.27 25.18 0.93
CA HIS A 316 -9.00 25.35 -0.50
C HIS A 316 -7.52 25.49 -0.84
N GLY A 317 -6.66 25.77 0.15
CA GLY A 317 -5.22 25.95 -0.05
C GLY A 317 -4.85 27.28 -0.72
N SER A 318 -3.56 27.46 -1.04
CA SER A 318 -3.06 28.56 -1.87
C SER A 318 -3.21 28.13 -3.34
N GLY A 319 -4.19 28.68 -4.02
CA GLY A 319 -4.33 28.43 -5.47
C GLY A 319 -5.79 28.24 -5.87
N PHE A 320 -6.45 29.36 -5.98
CA PHE A 320 -7.59 29.58 -6.86
C PHE A 320 -7.09 30.45 -8.00
#